data_425932324c2cbf534f1799419cff64b4
#
_entry.id   425932324c2cbf534f1799419cff64b4
#
_cell.length_a   1.000
_cell.length_b   1.000
_cell.length_c   1.000
_cell.angle_alpha   90.00
_cell.angle_beta   90.00
_cell.angle_gamma   90.00
#
_symmetry.space_group_name_H-M   'P 1'
#
loop_
_entity.id
_entity.type
_entity.pdbx_description
1 polymer ?
#
loop_
_entity_poly.entity_id
_entity_poly.type
_entity_poly.pdbx_seq_one_letter_code
_entity_poly.pdbx_strand_id
1 'polypeptide(L)'
;MGLLEPPGRIAGGQILLEGQRIDNLPYEQMRHLRGRKIGAVFQDPLTSLNPLYTIGRQLTETIQTHLPVSDHEARARAIALLQDTGIPAAEQRLDHYPHQFSGGMRQRVVIALALAAEPRLIVADEPTTALDVSIQAQIITLLKTICKERG
;
A
#
# COMPACT_ATOMS: atom_id res chain seq x y z
N MET A 1 -3.03 14.56 2.21
CA MET A 1 -2.05 13.69 2.92
C MET A 1 -0.87 14.45 3.54
N GLY A 2 -0.82 15.76 3.42
CA GLY A 2 0.24 16.59 4.00
C GLY A 2 1.61 16.41 3.36
N LEU A 3 1.65 16.11 2.06
CA LEU A 3 2.88 15.89 1.29
C LEU A 3 3.28 17.11 0.44
N LEU A 4 2.55 18.23 0.54
CA LEU A 4 2.89 19.45 -0.16
C LEU A 4 4.15 20.08 0.47
N GLU A 5 5.13 20.36 -0.37
CA GLU A 5 6.33 21.09 0.03
C GLU A 5 6.18 22.59 -0.28
N PRO A 6 6.74 23.49 0.54
CA PRO A 6 6.73 24.91 0.21
C PRO A 6 7.36 25.17 -1.18
N PRO A 7 6.77 26.08 -2.01
CA PRO A 7 5.65 26.97 -1.71
C PRO A 7 4.24 26.39 -1.85
N GLY A 8 4.09 25.09 -2.07
CA GLY A 8 2.77 24.43 -2.18
C GLY A 8 2.01 24.50 -0.85
N ARG A 9 0.71 24.80 -0.92
CA ARG A 9 -0.18 24.88 0.23
C ARG A 9 -1.64 24.61 -0.16
N ILE A 10 -2.44 24.24 0.83
CA ILE A 10 -3.89 24.17 0.68
C ILE A 10 -4.44 25.58 0.85
N ALA A 11 -4.97 26.17 -0.25
CA ALA A 11 -5.45 27.56 -0.27
C ALA A 11 -6.87 27.73 0.24
N GLY A 12 -7.68 26.65 0.31
CA GLY A 12 -9.06 26.70 0.75
C GLY A 12 -9.71 25.32 0.79
N GLY A 13 -10.95 25.26 1.30
CA GLY A 13 -11.69 24.02 1.49
C GLY A 13 -11.27 23.24 2.72
N GLN A 14 -11.88 22.06 2.89
CA GLN A 14 -11.56 21.15 3.98
C GLN A 14 -11.62 19.71 3.49
N ILE A 15 -10.81 18.84 4.09
CA ILE A 15 -10.76 17.41 3.81
C ILE A 15 -11.19 16.66 5.06
N LEU A 16 -12.21 15.81 4.93
CA LEU A 16 -12.75 15.01 6.03
C LEU A 16 -12.46 13.53 5.81
N LEU A 17 -12.03 12.84 6.86
CA LEU A 17 -11.88 11.39 6.89
C LEU A 17 -12.69 10.85 8.07
N GLU A 18 -13.69 10.00 7.79
CA GLU A 18 -14.64 9.50 8.81
C GLU A 18 -15.26 10.64 9.64
N GLY A 19 -15.57 11.78 9.00
CA GLY A 19 -16.14 12.96 9.66
C GLY A 19 -15.14 13.85 10.38
N GLN A 20 -13.87 13.45 10.47
CA GLN A 20 -12.81 14.25 11.08
C GLN A 20 -12.07 15.07 10.02
N ARG A 21 -11.92 16.37 10.25
CA ARG A 21 -11.12 17.24 9.39
C ARG A 21 -9.62 16.89 9.50
N ILE A 22 -8.96 16.63 8.38
CA ILE A 22 -7.55 16.20 8.34
C ILE A 22 -6.61 17.15 7.62
N ASP A 23 -7.13 18.13 6.87
CA ASP A 23 -6.31 19.08 6.09
C ASP A 23 -5.55 20.09 6.98
N ASN A 24 -5.95 20.24 8.23
CA ASN A 24 -5.36 21.16 9.20
C ASN A 24 -4.65 20.47 10.37
N LEU A 25 -4.43 19.17 10.30
CA LEU A 25 -3.79 18.42 11.38
C LEU A 25 -2.29 18.73 11.47
N PRO A 26 -1.73 18.83 12.68
CA PRO A 26 -0.29 18.85 12.90
C PRO A 26 0.40 17.62 12.30
N TYR A 27 1.67 17.77 11.93
CA TYR A 27 2.46 16.69 11.30
C TYR A 27 2.37 15.36 12.07
N GLU A 28 2.52 15.38 13.39
CA GLU A 28 2.50 14.17 14.22
C GLU A 28 1.16 13.46 14.18
N GLN A 29 0.04 14.21 14.20
CA GLN A 29 -1.28 13.61 14.07
C GLN A 29 -1.53 13.03 12.67
N MET A 30 -1.10 13.75 11.62
CA MET A 30 -1.17 13.26 10.25
C MET A 30 -0.31 12.00 10.06
N ARG A 31 0.86 11.95 10.68
CA ARG A 31 1.75 10.78 10.64
C ARG A 31 1.06 9.51 11.16
N HIS A 32 0.26 9.61 12.22
CA HIS A 32 -0.50 8.48 12.75
C HIS A 32 -1.64 8.02 11.83
N LEU A 33 -2.17 8.90 10.99
CA LEU A 33 -3.20 8.54 10.00
C LEU A 33 -2.62 7.85 8.78
N ARG A 34 -1.42 8.26 8.36
CA ARG A 34 -0.73 7.68 7.21
C ARG A 34 -0.37 6.22 7.50
N GLY A 35 -0.61 5.36 6.52
CA GLY A 35 -0.36 3.94 6.63
C GLY A 35 -1.38 3.19 7.48
N ARG A 36 -1.98 3.83 8.48
CA ARG A 36 -2.98 3.18 9.36
C ARG A 36 -4.41 3.38 8.86
N LYS A 37 -4.81 4.61 8.59
CA LYS A 37 -6.13 4.92 8.04
C LYS A 37 -6.11 5.25 6.55
N ILE A 38 -4.99 5.74 6.05
CA ILE A 38 -4.79 6.11 4.66
C ILE A 38 -3.63 5.30 4.10
N GLY A 39 -3.92 4.41 3.15
CA GLY A 39 -2.92 3.72 2.35
C GLY A 39 -2.62 4.50 1.08
N ALA A 40 -1.41 4.36 0.53
CA ALA A 40 -1.02 5.00 -0.71
C ALA A 40 -0.35 4.01 -1.65
N VAL A 41 -0.73 4.06 -2.92
CA VAL A 41 -0.08 3.35 -4.03
C VAL A 41 0.50 4.40 -4.95
N PHE A 42 1.84 4.56 -4.93
CA PHE A 42 2.53 5.54 -5.74
C PHE A 42 2.81 5.02 -7.15
N GLN A 43 3.11 5.95 -8.06
CA GLN A 43 3.30 5.71 -9.49
C GLN A 43 4.41 4.70 -9.79
N ASP A 44 5.53 4.77 -9.08
CA ASP A 44 6.71 3.94 -9.35
C ASP A 44 6.88 2.84 -8.29
N PRO A 45 6.58 1.56 -8.63
CA PRO A 45 6.77 0.46 -7.70
C PRO A 45 8.24 0.15 -7.41
N LEU A 46 9.17 0.58 -8.27
CA LEU A 46 10.61 0.35 -8.06
C LEU A 46 11.13 1.18 -6.90
N THR A 47 10.62 2.40 -6.72
CA THR A 47 11.03 3.27 -5.61
C THR A 47 10.29 2.96 -4.32
N SER A 48 9.15 2.27 -4.39
CA SER A 48 8.32 1.91 -3.23
C SER A 48 8.84 0.67 -2.49
N LEU A 49 9.63 -0.18 -3.16
CA LEU A 49 10.17 -1.42 -2.60
C LEU A 49 11.67 -1.28 -2.35
N ASN A 50 12.12 -1.68 -1.15
CA ASN A 50 13.55 -1.72 -0.84
C ASN A 50 14.17 -2.96 -1.49
N PRO A 51 15.13 -2.81 -2.43
CA PRO A 51 15.73 -3.93 -3.13
C PRO A 51 16.62 -4.82 -2.25
N LEU A 52 17.01 -4.33 -1.08
CA LEU A 52 17.90 -5.05 -0.15
C LEU A 52 17.16 -5.99 0.80
N TYR A 53 15.83 -5.89 0.87
CA TYR A 53 15.01 -6.68 1.76
C TYR A 53 14.06 -7.60 0.99
N THR A 54 13.80 -8.79 1.54
CA THR A 54 12.80 -9.69 0.99
C THR A 54 11.41 -9.07 1.07
N ILE A 55 10.52 -9.54 0.21
CA ILE A 55 9.12 -9.10 0.21
C ILE A 55 8.46 -9.43 1.57
N GLY A 56 8.74 -10.61 2.10
CA GLY A 56 8.22 -11.03 3.41
C GLY A 56 8.63 -10.09 4.53
N ARG A 57 9.91 -9.68 4.56
CA ARG A 57 10.39 -8.73 5.56
C ARG A 57 9.68 -7.39 5.47
N GLN A 58 9.53 -6.85 4.27
CA GLN A 58 8.87 -5.57 4.07
C GLN A 58 7.39 -5.61 4.48
N LEU A 59 6.68 -6.68 4.13
CA LEU A 59 5.28 -6.87 4.53
C LEU A 59 5.12 -7.05 6.04
N THR A 60 5.90 -7.92 6.65
CA THR A 60 5.80 -8.18 8.10
C THR A 60 6.18 -6.98 8.94
N GLU A 61 7.22 -6.25 8.57
CA GLU A 61 7.60 -5.00 9.24
C GLU A 61 6.47 -3.95 9.15
N THR A 62 5.85 -3.79 7.98
CA THR A 62 4.73 -2.87 7.80
C THR A 62 3.53 -3.29 8.64
N ILE A 63 3.18 -4.56 8.65
CA ILE A 63 2.08 -5.09 9.46
C ILE A 63 2.33 -4.83 10.93
N GLN A 64 3.50 -5.16 11.45
CA GLN A 64 3.84 -5.00 12.86
C GLN A 64 4.02 -3.54 13.29
N THR A 65 4.39 -2.66 12.37
CA THR A 65 4.46 -1.22 12.64
C THR A 65 3.08 -0.64 12.97
N HIS A 66 2.04 -1.15 12.34
CA HIS A 66 0.68 -0.60 12.46
C HIS A 66 -0.27 -1.47 13.30
N LEU A 67 0.02 -2.76 13.46
CA LEU A 67 -0.84 -3.72 14.16
C LEU A 67 -0.05 -4.46 15.25
N PRO A 68 -0.67 -4.69 16.44
CA PRO A 68 0.00 -5.39 17.55
C PRO A 68 -0.10 -6.92 17.37
N VAL A 69 0.66 -7.47 16.42
CA VAL A 69 0.64 -8.90 16.10
C VAL A 69 2.02 -9.53 16.28
N SER A 70 2.04 -10.84 16.55
CA SER A 70 3.27 -11.65 16.64
C SER A 70 3.92 -11.83 15.26
N ASP A 71 5.17 -12.27 15.23
CA ASP A 71 5.89 -12.61 14.00
C ASP A 71 5.13 -13.67 13.19
N HIS A 72 4.62 -14.70 13.85
CA HIS A 72 3.86 -15.76 13.21
C HIS A 72 2.56 -15.23 12.56
N GLU A 73 1.83 -14.40 13.28
CA GLU A 73 0.60 -13.78 12.76
C GLU A 73 0.90 -12.79 11.63
N ALA A 74 1.95 -12.00 11.76
CA ALA A 74 2.38 -11.08 10.70
C ALA A 74 2.73 -11.83 9.42
N ARG A 75 3.44 -12.97 9.52
CA ARG A 75 3.76 -13.82 8.36
C ARG A 75 2.49 -14.39 7.72
N ALA A 76 1.55 -14.89 8.51
CA ALA A 76 0.28 -15.41 8.00
C ALA A 76 -0.53 -14.33 7.27
N ARG A 77 -0.59 -13.12 7.83
CA ARG A 77 -1.25 -11.97 7.19
C ARG A 77 -0.55 -11.55 5.89
N ALA A 78 0.78 -11.59 5.86
CA ALA A 78 1.55 -11.29 4.65
C ALA A 78 1.24 -12.29 3.52
N ILE A 79 1.16 -13.57 3.83
CA ILE A 79 0.77 -14.61 2.86
C ILE A 79 -0.65 -14.34 2.32
N ALA A 80 -1.59 -14.06 3.20
CA ALA A 80 -2.98 -13.75 2.82
C ALA A 80 -3.05 -12.52 1.91
N LEU A 81 -2.30 -11.46 2.22
CA LEU A 81 -2.24 -10.24 1.40
C LEU A 81 -1.70 -10.52 -0.01
N LEU A 82 -0.65 -11.33 -0.13
CA LEU A 82 -0.11 -11.72 -1.43
C LEU A 82 -1.11 -12.56 -2.23
N GLN A 83 -1.83 -13.47 -1.57
CA GLN A 83 -2.89 -14.26 -2.20
C GLN A 83 -4.04 -13.37 -2.68
N ASP A 84 -4.52 -12.45 -1.83
CA ASP A 84 -5.60 -11.51 -2.16
C ASP A 84 -5.24 -10.60 -3.34
N THR A 85 -3.98 -10.25 -3.48
CA THR A 85 -3.50 -9.43 -4.59
C THR A 85 -3.10 -10.25 -5.82
N GLY A 86 -3.32 -11.57 -5.80
CA GLY A 86 -3.16 -12.45 -6.95
C GLY A 86 -1.73 -12.87 -7.25
N ILE A 87 -0.84 -12.87 -6.26
CA ILE A 87 0.53 -13.38 -6.42
C ILE A 87 0.54 -14.90 -6.22
N PRO A 88 0.94 -15.68 -7.24
CA PRO A 88 1.01 -17.14 -7.13
C PRO A 88 2.14 -17.57 -6.21
N ALA A 89 1.99 -18.72 -5.56
CA ALA A 89 2.96 -19.30 -4.63
C ALA A 89 3.38 -18.30 -3.52
N ALA A 90 2.40 -17.64 -2.92
CA ALA A 90 2.60 -16.54 -1.98
C ALA A 90 3.59 -16.85 -0.85
N GLU A 91 3.50 -18.03 -0.25
CA GLU A 91 4.38 -18.43 0.84
C GLU A 91 5.85 -18.47 0.40
N GLN A 92 6.13 -19.00 -0.78
CA GLN A 92 7.50 -19.06 -1.33
C GLN A 92 7.99 -17.68 -1.74
N ARG A 93 7.11 -16.82 -2.22
CA ARG A 93 7.43 -15.45 -2.66
C ARG A 93 7.84 -14.52 -1.53
N LEU A 94 7.47 -14.82 -0.29
CA LEU A 94 7.93 -14.05 0.87
C LEU A 94 9.46 -14.00 0.99
N ASP A 95 10.15 -15.06 0.61
CA ASP A 95 11.60 -15.17 0.70
C ASP A 95 12.33 -14.59 -0.51
N HIS A 96 11.59 -14.08 -1.50
CA HIS A 96 12.13 -13.47 -2.70
C HIS A 96 12.33 -11.95 -2.55
N TYR A 97 13.25 -11.42 -3.36
CA TYR A 97 13.54 -9.99 -3.44
C TYR A 97 12.75 -9.33 -4.57
N PRO A 98 12.59 -7.98 -4.54
CA PRO A 98 11.85 -7.26 -5.58
C PRO A 98 12.32 -7.54 -7.01
N HIS A 99 13.63 -7.71 -7.25
CA HIS A 99 14.18 -7.98 -8.58
C HIS A 99 13.76 -9.34 -9.16
N GLN A 100 13.28 -10.27 -8.33
CA GLN A 100 12.79 -11.58 -8.74
C GLN A 100 11.30 -11.55 -9.18
N PHE A 101 10.69 -10.37 -9.15
CA PHE A 101 9.30 -10.16 -9.55
C PHE A 101 9.21 -9.36 -10.86
N SER A 102 8.20 -9.66 -11.69
CA SER A 102 7.85 -8.84 -12.84
C SER A 102 7.31 -7.46 -12.38
N GLY A 103 7.22 -6.51 -13.32
CA GLY A 103 6.66 -5.20 -13.01
C GLY A 103 5.24 -5.26 -12.46
N GLY A 104 4.39 -6.09 -13.07
CA GLY A 104 3.02 -6.29 -12.58
C GLY A 104 2.95 -6.95 -11.22
N MET A 105 3.83 -7.90 -10.93
CA MET A 105 3.93 -8.53 -9.61
C MET A 105 4.43 -7.54 -8.56
N ARG A 106 5.42 -6.72 -8.88
CA ARG A 106 5.89 -5.65 -7.96
C ARG A 106 4.78 -4.67 -7.62
N GLN A 107 3.98 -4.28 -8.62
CA GLN A 107 2.83 -3.40 -8.38
C GLN A 107 1.81 -4.06 -7.45
N ARG A 108 1.56 -5.35 -7.59
CA ARG A 108 0.67 -6.11 -6.68
C ARG A 108 1.22 -6.14 -5.25
N VAL A 109 2.53 -6.28 -5.08
CA VAL A 109 3.18 -6.21 -3.77
C VAL A 109 3.02 -4.81 -3.16
N VAL A 110 3.16 -3.75 -3.93
CA VAL A 110 2.94 -2.37 -3.47
C VAL A 110 1.49 -2.19 -2.99
N ILE A 111 0.53 -2.75 -3.70
CA ILE A 111 -0.88 -2.77 -3.27
C ILE A 111 -1.04 -3.55 -1.96
N ALA A 112 -0.40 -4.71 -1.83
CA ALA A 112 -0.42 -5.50 -0.60
C ALA A 112 0.15 -4.71 0.58
N LEU A 113 1.24 -3.96 0.39
CA LEU A 113 1.82 -3.08 1.41
C LEU A 113 0.83 -1.97 1.83
N ALA A 114 0.15 -1.37 0.88
CA ALA A 114 -0.85 -0.35 1.17
C ALA A 114 -2.02 -0.91 1.99
N LEU A 115 -2.38 -2.17 1.78
CA LEU A 115 -3.46 -2.85 2.52
C LEU A 115 -3.02 -3.41 3.87
N ALA A 116 -1.72 -3.50 4.13
CA ALA A 116 -1.16 -4.20 5.29
C ALA A 116 -1.66 -3.68 6.64
N ALA A 117 -1.92 -2.39 6.75
CA ALA A 117 -2.45 -1.74 7.96
C ALA A 117 -3.99 -1.68 8.00
N GLU A 118 -4.66 -2.32 7.06
CA GLU A 118 -6.13 -2.28 6.93
C GLU A 118 -6.68 -0.85 6.87
N PRO A 119 -6.23 -0.01 5.92
CA PRO A 119 -6.61 1.40 5.87
C PRO A 119 -8.09 1.58 5.48
N ARG A 120 -8.64 2.73 5.85
CA ARG A 120 -10.00 3.13 5.46
C ARG A 120 -10.07 3.82 4.10
N LEU A 121 -8.95 4.36 3.64
CA LEU A 121 -8.82 5.07 2.37
C LEU A 121 -7.53 4.64 1.69
N ILE A 122 -7.60 4.36 0.40
CA ILE A 122 -6.42 4.13 -0.44
C ILE A 122 -6.36 5.25 -1.48
N VAL A 123 -5.20 5.92 -1.56
CA VAL A 123 -4.89 6.88 -2.60
C VAL A 123 -3.97 6.21 -3.60
N ALA A 124 -4.42 6.08 -4.84
CA ALA A 124 -3.64 5.48 -5.93
C ALA A 124 -3.23 6.57 -6.92
N ASP A 125 -1.93 6.80 -7.04
CA ASP A 125 -1.36 7.79 -7.95
C ASP A 125 -0.76 7.08 -9.17
N GLU A 126 -1.49 7.11 -10.28
CA GLU A 126 -1.12 6.48 -11.54
C GLU A 126 -0.56 5.05 -11.36
N PRO A 127 -1.31 4.14 -10.71
CA PRO A 127 -0.77 2.84 -10.29
C PRO A 127 -0.40 1.91 -11.44
N THR A 128 -0.69 2.31 -12.68
CA THR A 128 -0.54 1.48 -13.88
C THR A 128 0.32 2.09 -14.98
N THR A 129 0.89 3.30 -14.79
CA THR A 129 1.57 4.07 -15.85
C THR A 129 2.76 3.33 -16.47
N ALA A 130 3.52 2.57 -15.70
CA ALA A 130 4.71 1.85 -16.16
C ALA A 130 4.42 0.42 -16.62
N LEU A 131 3.15 0.02 -16.78
CA LEU A 131 2.73 -1.35 -17.06
C LEU A 131 2.18 -1.51 -18.48
N ASP A 132 2.21 -2.75 -19.00
CA ASP A 132 1.52 -3.12 -20.23
C ASP A 132 0.00 -2.95 -20.10
N VAL A 133 -0.70 -2.72 -21.22
CA VAL A 133 -2.16 -2.45 -21.23
C VAL A 133 -2.95 -3.59 -20.58
N SER A 134 -2.61 -4.85 -20.85
CA SER A 134 -3.29 -6.01 -20.26
C SER A 134 -3.07 -6.09 -18.75
N ILE A 135 -1.85 -5.82 -18.28
CA ILE A 135 -1.51 -5.78 -16.85
C ILE A 135 -2.19 -4.60 -16.18
N GLN A 136 -2.27 -3.44 -16.84
CA GLN A 136 -2.99 -2.26 -16.34
C GLN A 136 -4.46 -2.61 -16.05
N ALA A 137 -5.14 -3.29 -16.98
CA ALA A 137 -6.52 -3.72 -16.81
C ALA A 137 -6.68 -4.67 -15.62
N GLN A 138 -5.76 -5.61 -15.44
CA GLN A 138 -5.76 -6.53 -14.31
C GLN A 138 -5.58 -5.80 -12.96
N ILE A 139 -4.67 -4.84 -12.87
CA ILE A 139 -4.43 -4.05 -11.67
C ILE A 139 -5.66 -3.20 -11.31
N ILE A 140 -6.28 -2.54 -12.27
CA ILE A 140 -7.49 -1.76 -12.05
C ILE A 140 -8.64 -2.64 -11.57
N THR A 141 -8.82 -3.81 -12.18
CA THR A 141 -9.83 -4.79 -11.75
C THR A 141 -9.56 -5.27 -10.33
N LEU A 142 -8.30 -5.57 -10.00
CA LEU A 142 -7.88 -5.98 -8.66
C LEU A 142 -8.24 -4.90 -7.62
N LEU A 143 -7.90 -3.65 -7.86
CA LEU A 143 -8.20 -2.54 -6.96
C LEU A 143 -9.71 -2.39 -6.74
N LYS A 144 -10.50 -2.48 -7.80
CA LYS A 144 -11.98 -2.42 -7.72
C LYS A 144 -12.55 -3.57 -6.89
N THR A 145 -12.04 -4.78 -7.09
CA THR A 145 -12.47 -5.98 -6.35
C THR A 145 -12.16 -5.83 -4.86
N ILE A 146 -10.94 -5.43 -4.52
CA ILE A 146 -10.51 -5.23 -3.13
C ILE A 146 -11.36 -4.15 -2.45
N CYS A 147 -11.61 -3.02 -3.13
CA CYS A 147 -12.43 -1.95 -2.59
C CYS A 147 -13.87 -2.42 -2.32
N LYS A 148 -14.43 -3.26 -3.19
CA LYS A 148 -15.76 -3.82 -3.02
C LYS A 148 -15.85 -4.83 -1.88
N GLU A 149 -14.85 -5.68 -1.72
CA GLU A 149 -14.83 -6.73 -0.69
C GLU A 149 -14.53 -6.21 0.71
N ARG A 150 -13.73 -5.15 0.79
CA ARG A 150 -13.30 -4.59 2.07
C ARG A 150 -14.09 -3.35 2.52
N GLY A 151 -14.99 -2.87 1.68
CA GLY A 151 -15.79 -1.67 1.96
C GLY A 151 -15.01 -0.41 1.65
#